data_5ec6bc15e33c19d9cb4d737bb3997e9b
#
_entry.id   5ec6bc15e33c19d9cb4d737bb3997e9b
#
_cell.length_a   1.000
_cell.length_b   1.000
_cell.length_c   1.000
_cell.angle_alpha   90.00
_cell.angle_beta   90.00
_cell.angle_gamma   90.00
#
_symmetry.space_group_name_H-M   'P 1'
#
loop_
_entity.id
_entity.type
_entity.pdbx_description
1 polymer ?
#
loop_
_entity_poly.entity_id
_entity_poly.type
_entity_poly.pdbx_seq_one_letter_code
_entity_poly.pdbx_strand_id
1 'polypeptide(L)'
;MGSLESVPFCSTEIRFMTSVEMQEHLLSLKLENVVLLLTESGEKRWVLSSFVQDLEASMSSFVRITNIPSNPTSEDIADALNHIGSNPVDVILAIGGGSCIDLAKGISAFYPSSNSSSNETVLAQIQDKSYTSCIGIDIIAIPTTAGTGSEVTQWATIWDKNEKKKYSIDCPQLKPNVAYIVPEFTLSLSAELTLSTGLDALSHAVEAYWSRFTTPLVQDIAYRAVELIVNHLREVVDSPDDLSLREKICRASLLAGLAFSQTRTTACHAISYPLTMYYGIPHGFAVALSLAGVAEINRGHFPNDSELFSIFEEWGGIQGWLDFVCKEIVCLRVGSFGVDDIDLIASIAVGNGRVENNPVVLFKSDIIQLLI
;
A
#
# COMPACT_ATOMS: atom_id res chain seq x y z
N MET A 1 21.72 -27.41 10.02
CA MET A 1 21.79 -25.97 10.31
C MET A 1 21.93 -25.30 8.95
N GLY A 2 20.83 -24.82 8.38
CA GLY A 2 20.87 -24.03 7.15
C GLY A 2 21.56 -22.71 7.46
N SER A 3 22.39 -22.23 6.51
CA SER A 3 23.00 -20.92 6.59
C SER A 3 21.89 -19.86 6.77
N LEU A 4 21.95 -19.09 7.85
CA LEU A 4 21.12 -17.88 7.98
C LEU A 4 21.60 -16.90 6.91
N GLU A 5 20.93 -16.89 5.76
CA GLU A 5 21.09 -15.79 4.82
C GLU A 5 20.55 -14.53 5.51
N SER A 6 21.43 -13.56 5.74
CA SER A 6 21.03 -12.27 6.27
C SER A 6 20.31 -11.51 5.18
N VAL A 7 18.99 -11.42 5.28
CA VAL A 7 18.20 -10.53 4.40
C VAL A 7 18.20 -9.15 5.04
N PRO A 8 18.57 -8.08 4.31
CA PRO A 8 18.51 -6.74 4.85
C PRO A 8 17.08 -6.38 5.23
N PHE A 9 16.86 -5.73 6.38
CA PHE A 9 15.55 -5.33 6.86
C PHE A 9 14.81 -4.44 5.85
N CYS A 10 15.52 -3.52 5.20
CA CYS A 10 15.03 -2.73 4.07
C CYS A 10 16.17 -2.49 3.08
N SER A 11 15.95 -2.80 1.81
CA SER A 11 16.92 -2.50 0.74
C SER A 11 16.62 -1.18 0.02
N THR A 12 15.46 -0.56 0.27
CA THR A 12 15.08 0.73 -0.31
C THR A 12 15.83 1.85 0.39
N GLU A 13 16.47 2.72 -0.37
CA GLU A 13 16.99 3.99 0.15
C GLU A 13 15.84 4.95 0.42
N ILE A 14 15.71 5.46 1.63
CA ILE A 14 14.59 6.30 2.04
C ILE A 14 15.10 7.71 2.31
N ARG A 15 14.48 8.72 1.68
CA ARG A 15 14.80 10.13 1.88
C ARG A 15 13.53 10.94 2.15
N PHE A 16 13.53 11.65 3.28
CA PHE A 16 12.57 12.72 3.53
C PHE A 16 13.11 14.02 2.96
N MET A 17 12.30 14.71 2.16
CA MET A 17 12.73 15.95 1.49
C MET A 17 11.52 16.81 1.13
N THR A 18 11.80 18.07 0.84
CA THR A 18 10.83 18.98 0.23
C THR A 18 10.64 18.68 -1.25
N SER A 19 9.58 19.19 -1.82
CA SER A 19 9.32 19.06 -3.27
C SER A 19 10.42 19.69 -4.12
N VAL A 20 11.02 20.80 -3.65
CA VAL A 20 12.13 21.47 -4.33
C VAL A 20 13.41 20.62 -4.29
N GLU A 21 13.79 20.13 -3.11
CA GLU A 21 14.97 19.25 -2.96
C GLU A 21 14.84 17.98 -3.79
N MET A 22 13.64 17.40 -3.87
CA MET A 22 13.36 16.22 -4.70
C MET A 22 13.57 16.51 -6.18
N GLN A 23 13.05 17.64 -6.68
CA GLN A 23 13.21 18.05 -8.10
C GLN A 23 14.68 18.29 -8.43
N GLU A 24 15.39 19.08 -7.62
CA GLU A 24 16.82 19.36 -7.80
C GLU A 24 17.66 18.06 -7.78
N HIS A 25 17.34 17.16 -6.85
CA HIS A 25 18.05 15.89 -6.74
C HIS A 25 17.81 15.00 -7.95
N LEU A 26 16.56 14.82 -8.41
CA LEU A 26 16.24 14.01 -9.59
C LEU A 26 16.92 14.52 -10.85
N LEU A 27 16.95 15.85 -11.07
CA LEU A 27 17.68 16.44 -12.20
C LEU A 27 19.20 16.20 -12.10
N SER A 28 19.75 16.12 -10.88
CA SER A 28 21.18 15.86 -10.65
C SER A 28 21.61 14.42 -10.96
N LEU A 29 20.68 13.45 -10.93
CA LEU A 29 20.96 12.03 -11.15
C LEU A 29 21.36 11.69 -12.59
N LYS A 30 21.10 12.59 -13.56
CA LYS A 30 21.42 12.39 -15.00
C LYS A 30 20.88 11.05 -15.53
N LEU A 31 19.62 10.77 -15.23
CA LEU A 31 18.91 9.60 -15.73
C LEU A 31 18.80 9.68 -17.26
N GLU A 32 18.92 8.54 -17.96
CA GLU A 32 18.95 8.53 -19.43
C GLU A 32 17.63 8.05 -20.03
N ASN A 33 17.13 6.88 -19.62
CA ASN A 33 15.94 6.25 -20.20
C ASN A 33 14.89 6.07 -19.11
N VAL A 34 13.88 6.95 -19.08
CA VAL A 34 12.93 7.04 -17.98
C VAL A 34 11.50 6.75 -18.44
N VAL A 35 10.81 5.93 -17.67
CA VAL A 35 9.35 5.84 -17.68
C VAL A 35 8.82 6.63 -16.49
N LEU A 36 8.07 7.69 -16.76
CA LEU A 36 7.38 8.49 -15.75
C LEU A 36 5.93 8.05 -15.63
N LEU A 37 5.53 7.62 -14.44
CA LEU A 37 4.13 7.42 -14.06
C LEU A 37 3.69 8.63 -13.21
N LEU A 38 2.80 9.44 -13.75
CA LEU A 38 2.25 10.62 -13.08
C LEU A 38 0.95 11.01 -13.79
N THR A 39 -0.16 11.10 -13.04
CA THR A 39 -1.42 11.57 -13.63
C THR A 39 -1.33 13.05 -14.02
N GLU A 40 -2.01 13.45 -15.10
CA GLU A 40 -2.07 14.87 -15.53
C GLU A 40 -2.63 15.77 -14.42
N SER A 41 -3.61 15.28 -13.67
CA SER A 41 -4.16 15.99 -12.52
C SER A 41 -3.14 16.15 -11.39
N GLY A 42 -2.32 15.13 -11.16
CA GLY A 42 -1.23 15.16 -10.19
C GLY A 42 -0.16 16.19 -10.57
N GLU A 43 0.27 16.16 -11.83
CA GLU A 43 1.26 17.11 -12.35
C GLU A 43 0.81 18.59 -12.14
N LYS A 44 -0.43 18.88 -12.50
CA LYS A 44 -1.00 20.23 -12.34
C LYS A 44 -1.19 20.61 -10.87
N ARG A 45 -1.68 19.68 -10.05
CA ARG A 45 -1.97 19.89 -8.64
C ARG A 45 -0.74 20.22 -7.82
N TRP A 46 0.39 19.56 -8.11
CA TRP A 46 1.64 19.75 -7.40
C TRP A 46 2.61 20.68 -8.11
N VAL A 47 2.14 21.38 -9.16
CA VAL A 47 2.96 22.35 -9.92
C VAL A 47 4.26 21.70 -10.46
N LEU A 48 4.16 20.46 -10.93
CA LEU A 48 5.30 19.71 -11.46
C LEU A 48 5.48 19.86 -12.98
N SER A 49 4.63 20.62 -13.67
CA SER A 49 4.65 20.68 -15.13
C SER A 49 5.98 21.21 -15.71
N SER A 50 6.59 22.22 -15.09
CA SER A 50 7.92 22.69 -15.50
C SER A 50 9.01 21.66 -15.21
N PHE A 51 8.96 21.02 -14.04
CA PHE A 51 9.89 19.97 -13.68
C PHE A 51 9.82 18.76 -14.64
N VAL A 52 8.62 18.35 -15.04
CA VAL A 52 8.45 17.25 -16.03
C VAL A 52 9.04 17.64 -17.39
N GLN A 53 8.88 18.92 -17.83
CA GLN A 53 9.50 19.41 -19.05
C GLN A 53 11.03 19.43 -18.96
N ASP A 54 11.59 19.84 -17.82
CA ASP A 54 13.03 19.84 -17.59
C ASP A 54 13.60 18.43 -17.57
N LEU A 55 12.88 17.47 -16.95
CA LEU A 55 13.24 16.05 -16.98
C LEU A 55 13.26 15.53 -18.42
N GLU A 56 12.18 15.73 -19.18
CA GLU A 56 12.07 15.28 -20.57
C GLU A 56 13.19 15.85 -21.44
N ALA A 57 13.51 17.13 -21.27
CA ALA A 57 14.57 17.79 -22.03
C ALA A 57 15.99 17.26 -21.69
N SER A 58 16.17 16.67 -20.52
CA SER A 58 17.47 16.17 -20.03
C SER A 58 17.74 14.69 -20.35
N MET A 59 16.75 13.96 -20.89
CA MET A 59 16.80 12.50 -21.06
C MET A 59 16.94 12.07 -22.51
N SER A 60 17.58 10.91 -22.73
CA SER A 60 17.74 10.30 -24.06
C SER A 60 16.46 9.62 -24.54
N SER A 61 15.72 9.00 -23.62
CA SER A 61 14.40 8.40 -23.83
C SER A 61 13.49 8.74 -22.66
N PHE A 62 12.29 9.23 -22.97
CA PHE A 62 11.29 9.61 -21.97
C PHE A 62 9.92 9.12 -22.40
N VAL A 63 9.34 8.22 -21.61
CA VAL A 63 7.98 7.71 -21.83
C VAL A 63 7.10 8.13 -20.66
N ARG A 64 6.01 8.81 -20.96
CA ARG A 64 5.08 9.30 -19.94
C ARG A 64 3.78 8.51 -19.96
N ILE A 65 3.38 7.96 -18.81
CA ILE A 65 2.14 7.23 -18.61
C ILE A 65 1.27 8.01 -17.62
N THR A 66 0.12 8.49 -18.09
CA THR A 66 -0.79 9.35 -17.31
C THR A 66 -2.11 8.68 -16.96
N ASN A 67 -2.49 7.62 -17.68
CA ASN A 67 -3.69 6.84 -17.39
C ASN A 67 -3.39 5.79 -16.30
N ILE A 68 -3.44 6.23 -15.05
CA ILE A 68 -3.15 5.39 -13.89
C ILE A 68 -4.46 5.17 -13.13
N PRO A 69 -5.08 4.00 -13.23
CA PRO A 69 -6.32 3.70 -12.52
C PRO A 69 -6.07 3.46 -11.02
N SER A 70 -7.10 3.68 -10.23
CA SER A 70 -7.14 3.07 -8.90
C SER A 70 -7.29 1.56 -9.06
N ASN A 71 -6.51 0.76 -8.35
CA ASN A 71 -6.53 -0.70 -8.45
C ASN A 71 -6.12 -1.21 -9.85
N PRO A 72 -4.83 -1.15 -10.21
CA PRO A 72 -4.35 -1.52 -11.54
C PRO A 72 -4.62 -2.99 -11.85
N THR A 73 -4.90 -3.25 -13.12
CA THR A 73 -5.20 -4.58 -13.67
C THR A 73 -4.04 -5.12 -14.52
N SER A 74 -4.11 -6.38 -14.90
CA SER A 74 -3.20 -6.96 -15.89
C SER A 74 -3.30 -6.28 -17.26
N GLU A 75 -4.48 -5.76 -17.63
CA GLU A 75 -4.70 -4.97 -18.84
C GLU A 75 -3.93 -3.63 -18.76
N ASP A 76 -4.01 -2.93 -17.65
CA ASP A 76 -3.26 -1.67 -17.45
C ASP A 76 -1.74 -1.88 -17.56
N ILE A 77 -1.23 -3.03 -17.08
CA ILE A 77 0.18 -3.39 -17.25
C ILE A 77 0.49 -3.65 -18.74
N ALA A 78 -0.36 -4.41 -19.44
CA ALA A 78 -0.18 -4.71 -20.86
C ALA A 78 -0.18 -3.43 -21.71
N ASP A 79 -1.11 -2.52 -21.44
CA ASP A 79 -1.21 -1.23 -22.12
C ASP A 79 0.03 -0.37 -21.87
N ALA A 80 0.51 -0.32 -20.63
CA ALA A 80 1.72 0.40 -20.28
C ALA A 80 2.96 -0.18 -21.01
N LEU A 81 3.12 -1.50 -21.05
CA LEU A 81 4.20 -2.16 -21.77
C LEU A 81 4.15 -1.90 -23.28
N ASN A 82 2.95 -1.94 -23.88
CA ASN A 82 2.75 -1.61 -25.29
C ASN A 82 3.06 -0.13 -25.58
N HIS A 83 2.73 0.78 -24.65
CA HIS A 83 3.06 2.19 -24.79
C HIS A 83 4.57 2.44 -24.71
N ILE A 84 5.27 1.74 -23.83
CA ILE A 84 6.75 1.76 -23.75
C ILE A 84 7.35 1.17 -25.04
N GLY A 85 6.80 0.09 -25.55
CA GLY A 85 7.23 -0.58 -26.77
C GLY A 85 8.70 -1.04 -26.68
N SER A 86 9.52 -0.66 -27.67
CA SER A 86 10.95 -1.01 -27.75
C SER A 86 11.87 0.08 -27.17
N ASN A 87 11.33 1.12 -26.54
CA ASN A 87 12.17 2.15 -25.92
C ASN A 87 12.98 1.53 -24.78
N PRO A 88 14.29 1.84 -24.66
CA PRO A 88 15.07 1.40 -23.51
C PRO A 88 14.53 2.04 -22.23
N VAL A 89 14.60 1.30 -21.12
CA VAL A 89 14.17 1.77 -19.80
C VAL A 89 15.23 1.39 -18.77
N ASP A 90 15.81 2.40 -18.13
CA ASP A 90 16.76 2.21 -17.03
C ASP A 90 16.06 2.35 -15.68
N VAL A 91 15.07 3.26 -15.59
CA VAL A 91 14.37 3.56 -14.34
C VAL A 91 12.90 3.90 -14.58
N ILE A 92 12.07 3.48 -13.64
CA ILE A 92 10.67 3.88 -13.55
C ILE A 92 10.54 4.90 -12.41
N LEU A 93 10.11 6.12 -12.74
CA LEU A 93 9.81 7.17 -11.78
C LEU A 93 8.30 7.17 -11.52
N ALA A 94 7.89 6.72 -10.34
CA ALA A 94 6.48 6.59 -9.96
C ALA A 94 6.07 7.68 -8.95
N ILE A 95 5.37 8.71 -9.43
CA ILE A 95 4.84 9.81 -8.60
C ILE A 95 3.33 9.61 -8.44
N GLY A 96 2.91 9.02 -7.33
CA GLY A 96 1.49 8.69 -7.11
C GLY A 96 1.22 7.92 -5.84
N GLY A 97 -0.03 7.52 -5.64
CA GLY A 97 -0.40 6.64 -4.54
C GLY A 97 0.02 5.18 -4.77
N GLY A 98 -0.38 4.27 -3.87
CA GLY A 98 -0.03 2.85 -3.94
C GLY A 98 -0.33 2.20 -5.30
N SER A 99 -1.45 2.53 -5.93
CA SER A 99 -1.80 2.00 -7.27
C SER A 99 -0.79 2.40 -8.36
N CYS A 100 -0.22 3.60 -8.28
CA CYS A 100 0.82 4.06 -9.19
C CYS A 100 2.11 3.26 -9.00
N ILE A 101 2.51 3.06 -7.75
CA ILE A 101 3.72 2.29 -7.41
C ILE A 101 3.52 0.81 -7.75
N ASP A 102 2.32 0.26 -7.54
CA ASP A 102 1.99 -1.13 -7.91
C ASP A 102 2.00 -1.33 -9.42
N LEU A 103 1.53 -0.35 -10.21
CA LEU A 103 1.66 -0.37 -11.68
C LEU A 103 3.13 -0.33 -12.11
N ALA A 104 3.97 0.50 -11.46
CA ALA A 104 5.42 0.55 -11.72
C ALA A 104 6.09 -0.81 -11.48
N LYS A 105 5.74 -1.49 -10.39
CA LYS A 105 6.21 -2.85 -10.09
C LYS A 105 5.71 -3.85 -11.13
N GLY A 106 4.46 -3.73 -11.58
CA GLY A 106 3.92 -4.54 -12.65
C GLY A 106 4.69 -4.35 -13.96
N ILE A 107 4.96 -3.12 -14.36
CA ILE A 107 5.80 -2.83 -15.53
C ILE A 107 7.20 -3.45 -15.35
N SER A 108 7.84 -3.24 -14.21
CA SER A 108 9.17 -3.79 -13.91
C SER A 108 9.20 -5.33 -13.95
N ALA A 109 8.13 -6.00 -13.53
CA ALA A 109 8.03 -7.46 -13.52
C ALA A 109 7.99 -8.08 -14.93
N PHE A 110 7.41 -7.39 -15.91
CA PHE A 110 7.13 -7.94 -17.24
C PHE A 110 7.90 -7.26 -18.38
N TYR A 111 8.74 -6.27 -18.09
CA TYR A 111 9.63 -5.65 -19.06
C TYR A 111 10.99 -6.39 -19.10
N PRO A 112 11.68 -6.53 -20.27
CA PRO A 112 11.20 -6.17 -21.58
C PRO A 112 10.20 -7.20 -22.14
N SER A 113 9.15 -6.70 -22.79
CA SER A 113 8.25 -7.57 -23.54
C SER A 113 8.78 -7.77 -24.94
N SER A 114 9.09 -9.02 -25.31
CA SER A 114 9.61 -9.35 -26.63
C SER A 114 8.56 -9.29 -27.76
N ASN A 115 7.29 -9.22 -27.38
CA ASN A 115 6.14 -9.14 -28.29
C ASN A 115 5.11 -8.18 -27.74
N SER A 116 4.11 -7.80 -28.54
CA SER A 116 2.95 -7.06 -28.05
C SER A 116 2.36 -7.76 -26.82
N SER A 117 2.29 -7.06 -25.69
CA SER A 117 1.72 -7.59 -24.47
C SER A 117 0.19 -7.56 -24.55
N SER A 118 -0.46 -8.67 -24.22
CA SER A 118 -1.91 -8.70 -24.06
C SER A 118 -2.27 -8.95 -22.60
N ASN A 119 -3.51 -8.59 -22.22
CA ASN A 119 -4.05 -8.88 -20.91
C ASN A 119 -3.89 -10.38 -20.56
N GLU A 120 -4.24 -11.26 -21.50
CA GLU A 120 -4.17 -12.72 -21.31
C GLU A 120 -2.72 -13.18 -21.06
N THR A 121 -1.76 -12.59 -21.78
CA THR A 121 -0.34 -12.91 -21.59
C THR A 121 0.15 -12.51 -20.21
N VAL A 122 -0.12 -11.27 -19.79
CA VAL A 122 0.28 -10.77 -18.47
C VAL A 122 -0.42 -11.56 -17.36
N LEU A 123 -1.71 -11.83 -17.52
CA LEU A 123 -2.48 -12.61 -16.55
C LEU A 123 -1.96 -14.05 -16.42
N ALA A 124 -1.63 -14.72 -17.53
CA ALA A 124 -1.03 -16.05 -17.51
C ALA A 124 0.32 -16.05 -16.76
N GLN A 125 1.18 -15.05 -17.01
CA GLN A 125 2.46 -14.90 -16.34
C GLN A 125 2.31 -14.59 -14.84
N ILE A 126 1.24 -13.90 -14.42
CA ILE A 126 0.91 -13.71 -13.01
C ILE A 126 0.50 -15.06 -12.38
N GLN A 127 -0.33 -15.84 -13.05
CA GLN A 127 -0.86 -17.11 -12.55
C GLN A 127 0.21 -18.19 -12.42
N ASP A 128 1.10 -18.31 -13.41
CA ASP A 128 2.20 -19.30 -13.41
C ASP A 128 3.45 -18.81 -12.66
N LYS A 129 3.44 -17.54 -12.21
CA LYS A 129 4.54 -16.88 -11.47
C LYS A 129 5.85 -16.78 -12.24
N SER A 130 5.82 -16.78 -13.58
CA SER A 130 7.03 -16.65 -14.40
C SER A 130 7.78 -15.33 -14.18
N TYR A 131 7.09 -14.29 -13.69
CA TYR A 131 7.68 -13.02 -13.28
C TYR A 131 8.72 -13.14 -12.15
N THR A 132 8.76 -14.23 -11.39
CA THR A 132 9.72 -14.41 -10.28
C THR A 132 11.17 -14.50 -10.74
N SER A 133 11.40 -14.72 -12.03
CA SER A 133 12.73 -14.71 -12.65
C SER A 133 13.08 -13.36 -13.31
N CYS A 134 12.27 -12.32 -13.12
CA CYS A 134 12.53 -10.99 -13.69
C CYS A 134 13.85 -10.41 -13.13
N ILE A 135 14.56 -9.64 -13.97
CA ILE A 135 15.72 -8.87 -13.53
C ILE A 135 15.27 -7.66 -12.72
N GLY A 136 14.08 -7.13 -13.06
CA GLY A 136 13.53 -5.89 -12.53
C GLY A 136 14.16 -4.66 -13.20
N ILE A 137 13.40 -3.57 -13.22
CA ILE A 137 13.88 -2.23 -13.56
C ILE A 137 13.93 -1.45 -12.26
N ASP A 138 14.93 -0.60 -12.09
CA ASP A 138 15.03 0.28 -10.93
C ASP A 138 13.78 1.15 -10.80
N ILE A 139 13.23 1.23 -9.59
CA ILE A 139 12.04 2.03 -9.29
C ILE A 139 12.41 3.12 -8.29
N ILE A 140 12.13 4.37 -8.67
CA ILE A 140 12.12 5.51 -7.75
C ILE A 140 10.66 5.79 -7.42
N ALA A 141 10.26 5.54 -6.18
CA ALA A 141 8.90 5.73 -5.72
C ALA A 141 8.75 7.07 -4.97
N ILE A 142 7.74 7.84 -5.33
CA ILE A 142 7.40 9.11 -4.69
C ILE A 142 5.92 9.05 -4.31
N PRO A 143 5.61 8.52 -3.11
CA PRO A 143 4.23 8.35 -2.68
C PRO A 143 3.56 9.70 -2.46
N THR A 144 2.33 9.83 -2.94
CA THR A 144 1.49 11.02 -2.76
C THR A 144 0.31 10.76 -1.84
N THR A 145 0.25 9.56 -1.27
CA THR A 145 -0.67 9.15 -0.20
C THR A 145 0.13 8.56 0.95
N ALA A 146 -0.36 8.67 2.16
CA ALA A 146 0.26 8.10 3.34
C ALA A 146 -0.61 6.93 3.86
N GLY A 147 -0.32 5.69 3.42
CA GLY A 147 -1.16 4.55 3.75
C GLY A 147 -0.58 3.19 3.37
N THR A 148 -0.33 2.98 2.08
CA THR A 148 -0.10 1.64 1.52
C THR A 148 1.28 1.05 1.82
N GLY A 149 2.30 1.87 2.10
CA GLY A 149 3.69 1.41 2.25
C GLY A 149 4.27 0.74 0.99
N SER A 150 3.65 0.94 -0.19
CA SER A 150 4.10 0.29 -1.42
C SER A 150 5.52 0.71 -1.81
N GLU A 151 5.97 1.87 -1.39
CA GLU A 151 7.31 2.40 -1.62
C GLU A 151 8.45 1.61 -0.95
N VAL A 152 8.12 0.75 0.02
CA VAL A 152 9.11 -0.08 0.75
C VAL A 152 8.80 -1.58 0.72
N THR A 153 7.82 -2.00 -0.07
CA THR A 153 7.43 -3.41 -0.19
C THR A 153 7.81 -3.99 -1.55
N GLN A 154 7.95 -5.31 -1.61
CA GLN A 154 8.35 -6.05 -2.83
C GLN A 154 7.17 -6.62 -3.63
N TRP A 155 5.95 -6.41 -3.17
CA TRP A 155 4.74 -6.90 -3.83
C TRP A 155 3.91 -5.76 -4.41
N ALA A 156 3.10 -6.11 -5.40
CA ALA A 156 2.08 -5.25 -5.95
C ALA A 156 0.74 -5.98 -6.04
N THR A 157 -0.32 -5.23 -5.87
CA THR A 157 -1.69 -5.71 -6.00
C THR A 157 -2.18 -5.48 -7.42
N ILE A 158 -2.51 -6.57 -8.12
CA ILE A 158 -3.06 -6.53 -9.48
C ILE A 158 -4.45 -7.15 -9.47
N TRP A 159 -5.40 -6.45 -10.06
CA TRP A 159 -6.80 -6.84 -10.04
C TRP A 159 -7.22 -7.49 -11.36
N ASP A 160 -8.05 -8.50 -11.24
CA ASP A 160 -8.82 -9.06 -12.35
C ASP A 160 -10.30 -8.72 -12.13
N LYS A 161 -10.77 -7.71 -12.85
CA LYS A 161 -12.16 -7.24 -12.73
C LYS A 161 -13.18 -8.25 -13.29
N ASN A 162 -12.76 -9.07 -14.26
CA ASN A 162 -13.63 -10.05 -14.90
C ASN A 162 -13.91 -11.22 -13.95
N GLU A 163 -12.85 -11.81 -13.41
CA GLU A 163 -12.94 -12.92 -12.45
C GLU A 163 -13.19 -12.47 -11.02
N LYS A 164 -13.23 -11.16 -10.77
CA LYS A 164 -13.31 -10.56 -9.43
C LYS A 164 -12.26 -11.17 -8.48
N LYS A 165 -11.02 -11.23 -8.95
CA LYS A 165 -9.89 -11.77 -8.21
C LYS A 165 -8.82 -10.71 -7.99
N LYS A 166 -8.12 -10.85 -6.88
CA LYS A 166 -6.93 -10.08 -6.55
C LYS A 166 -5.71 -10.99 -6.64
N TYR A 167 -4.76 -10.60 -7.45
CA TYR A 167 -3.45 -11.23 -7.51
C TYR A 167 -2.43 -10.35 -6.76
N SER A 168 -1.45 -10.99 -6.15
CA SER A 168 -0.29 -10.30 -5.58
C SER A 168 0.95 -10.82 -6.31
N ILE A 169 1.55 -9.97 -7.13
CA ILE A 169 2.90 -10.24 -7.63
C ILE A 169 3.88 -9.95 -6.49
N ASP A 170 4.79 -10.86 -6.23
CA ASP A 170 5.68 -10.85 -5.05
C ASP A 170 7.06 -11.32 -5.47
N CYS A 171 8.00 -10.39 -5.59
CA CYS A 171 9.35 -10.67 -6.01
C CYS A 171 10.30 -9.62 -5.40
N PRO A 172 11.44 -10.03 -4.79
CA PRO A 172 12.39 -9.10 -4.17
C PRO A 172 12.90 -8.00 -5.10
N GLN A 173 13.02 -8.29 -6.40
CA GLN A 173 13.47 -7.37 -7.43
C GLN A 173 12.49 -6.23 -7.73
N LEU A 174 11.24 -6.34 -7.26
CA LEU A 174 10.20 -5.32 -7.46
C LEU A 174 10.14 -4.29 -6.33
N LYS A 175 10.96 -4.47 -5.28
CA LYS A 175 11.05 -3.47 -4.23
C LYS A 175 11.68 -2.20 -4.79
N PRO A 176 11.08 -1.02 -4.60
CA PRO A 176 11.67 0.23 -5.05
C PRO A 176 13.10 0.42 -4.53
N ASN A 177 14.00 0.89 -5.39
CA ASN A 177 15.40 1.16 -5.04
C ASN A 177 15.50 2.38 -4.16
N VAL A 178 14.67 3.41 -4.45
CA VAL A 178 14.63 4.67 -3.71
C VAL A 178 13.17 5.05 -3.44
N ALA A 179 12.90 5.55 -2.25
CA ALA A 179 11.64 6.17 -1.85
C ALA A 179 11.88 7.61 -1.40
N TYR A 180 11.30 8.58 -2.12
CA TYR A 180 11.31 9.99 -1.71
C TYR A 180 9.99 10.30 -1.02
N ILE A 181 10.05 10.56 0.27
CA ILE A 181 8.88 10.95 1.08
C ILE A 181 8.80 12.47 1.08
N VAL A 182 7.81 12.99 0.36
CA VAL A 182 7.58 14.43 0.14
C VAL A 182 6.21 14.80 0.73
N PRO A 183 6.14 15.22 2.00
CA PRO A 183 4.86 15.47 2.68
C PRO A 183 3.96 16.48 1.99
N GLU A 184 4.54 17.48 1.28
CA GLU A 184 3.77 18.46 0.50
C GLU A 184 2.83 17.81 -0.53
N PHE A 185 3.17 16.64 -1.08
CA PHE A 185 2.34 15.95 -2.06
C PHE A 185 1.07 15.35 -1.45
N THR A 186 0.98 15.27 -0.13
CA THR A 186 -0.22 14.82 0.59
C THR A 186 -1.19 15.95 0.96
N LEU A 187 -0.78 17.23 0.86
CA LEU A 187 -1.62 18.38 1.23
C LEU A 187 -2.94 18.44 0.46
N SER A 188 -2.95 17.96 -0.78
CA SER A 188 -4.13 17.99 -1.65
C SER A 188 -5.10 16.82 -1.45
N LEU A 189 -4.84 15.90 -0.52
CA LEU A 189 -5.73 14.79 -0.22
C LEU A 189 -7.00 15.28 0.46
N SER A 190 -8.15 14.75 0.04
CA SER A 190 -9.41 15.00 0.74
C SER A 190 -9.38 14.41 2.16
N ALA A 191 -10.22 14.92 3.04
CA ALA A 191 -10.39 14.38 4.40
C ALA A 191 -10.71 12.89 4.38
N GLU A 192 -11.60 12.46 3.47
CA GLU A 192 -11.97 11.05 3.30
C GLU A 192 -10.79 10.18 2.88
N LEU A 193 -10.02 10.62 1.88
CA LEU A 193 -8.85 9.86 1.42
C LEU A 193 -7.73 9.86 2.47
N THR A 194 -7.52 10.97 3.17
CA THR A 194 -6.57 11.06 4.29
C THR A 194 -6.94 10.05 5.38
N LEU A 195 -8.23 10.01 5.76
CA LEU A 195 -8.73 9.08 6.77
C LEU A 195 -8.59 7.63 6.30
N SER A 196 -9.05 7.32 5.09
CA SER A 196 -8.98 5.96 4.54
C SER A 196 -7.55 5.44 4.48
N THR A 197 -6.61 6.24 3.95
CA THR A 197 -5.20 5.81 3.86
C THR A 197 -4.53 5.72 5.23
N GLY A 198 -4.86 6.61 6.16
CA GLY A 198 -4.38 6.55 7.54
C GLY A 198 -4.87 5.31 8.30
N LEU A 199 -6.12 4.90 8.09
CA LEU A 199 -6.68 3.66 8.64
C LEU A 199 -6.02 2.41 8.01
N ASP A 200 -5.68 2.45 6.74
CA ASP A 200 -4.91 1.40 6.09
C ASP A 200 -3.52 1.25 6.72
N ALA A 201 -2.81 2.37 6.91
CA ALA A 201 -1.51 2.38 7.60
C ALA A 201 -1.62 1.88 9.05
N LEU A 202 -2.67 2.28 9.78
CA LEU A 202 -2.92 1.76 11.13
C LEU A 202 -3.06 0.24 11.11
N SER A 203 -3.88 -0.26 10.19
CA SER A 203 -4.13 -1.71 10.09
C SER A 203 -2.87 -2.47 9.71
N HIS A 204 -2.06 -1.94 8.79
CA HIS A 204 -0.74 -2.50 8.47
C HIS A 204 0.15 -2.60 9.70
N ALA A 205 0.25 -1.53 10.51
CA ALA A 205 1.08 -1.50 11.70
C ALA A 205 0.56 -2.47 12.78
N VAL A 206 -0.73 -2.43 13.07
CA VAL A 206 -1.36 -3.30 14.07
C VAL A 206 -1.24 -4.77 13.66
N GLU A 207 -1.50 -5.10 12.39
CA GLU A 207 -1.35 -6.48 11.90
C GLU A 207 0.10 -6.96 11.88
N ALA A 208 1.06 -6.07 11.59
CA ALA A 208 2.49 -6.41 11.71
C ALA A 208 2.89 -6.67 13.16
N TYR A 209 2.34 -5.88 14.12
CA TYR A 209 2.64 -6.02 15.54
C TYR A 209 2.23 -7.39 16.09
N TRP A 210 1.04 -7.87 15.74
CA TRP A 210 0.53 -9.15 16.25
C TRP A 210 0.81 -10.35 15.35
N SER A 211 1.33 -10.17 14.14
CA SER A 211 1.57 -11.28 13.20
C SER A 211 2.36 -12.43 13.82
N ARG A 212 2.07 -13.67 13.43
CA ARG A 212 2.89 -14.84 13.81
C ARG A 212 4.35 -14.74 13.38
N PHE A 213 4.65 -13.87 12.43
CA PHE A 213 5.99 -13.61 11.90
C PHE A 213 6.62 -12.35 12.49
N THR A 214 5.99 -11.74 13.51
CA THR A 214 6.54 -10.57 14.17
C THR A 214 7.83 -10.87 14.91
N THR A 215 8.64 -9.84 15.08
CA THR A 215 9.87 -9.87 15.88
C THR A 215 9.88 -8.66 16.81
N PRO A 216 10.70 -8.62 17.87
CA PRO A 216 10.78 -7.44 18.74
C PRO A 216 11.06 -6.16 17.95
N LEU A 217 11.96 -6.18 16.96
CA LEU A 217 12.26 -5.02 16.13
C LEU A 217 11.06 -4.58 15.30
N VAL A 218 10.31 -5.53 14.74
CA VAL A 218 9.07 -5.23 13.99
C VAL A 218 8.03 -4.62 14.92
N GLN A 219 7.89 -5.13 16.14
CA GLN A 219 6.96 -4.59 17.14
C GLN A 219 7.32 -3.15 17.51
N ASP A 220 8.61 -2.83 17.75
CA ASP A 220 9.06 -1.46 18.05
C ASP A 220 8.70 -0.48 16.93
N ILE A 221 8.93 -0.88 15.67
CA ILE A 221 8.62 -0.05 14.50
C ILE A 221 7.11 0.11 14.33
N ALA A 222 6.35 -0.99 14.45
CA ALA A 222 4.91 -1.00 14.33
C ALA A 222 4.23 -0.19 15.44
N TYR A 223 4.70 -0.33 16.69
CA TYR A 223 4.22 0.45 17.83
C TYR A 223 4.33 1.95 17.56
N ARG A 224 5.51 2.40 17.09
CA ARG A 224 5.71 3.81 16.78
C ARG A 224 4.79 4.30 15.65
N ALA A 225 4.50 3.46 14.66
CA ALA A 225 3.54 3.79 13.61
C ALA A 225 2.13 3.95 14.18
N VAL A 226 1.66 2.99 15.00
CA VAL A 226 0.36 3.04 15.66
C VAL A 226 0.23 4.30 16.51
N GLU A 227 1.22 4.58 17.35
CA GLU A 227 1.24 5.76 18.22
C GLU A 227 1.11 7.07 17.44
N LEU A 228 1.86 7.22 16.33
CA LEU A 228 1.77 8.41 15.48
C LEU A 228 0.40 8.56 14.83
N ILE A 229 -0.19 7.47 14.34
CA ILE A 229 -1.51 7.51 13.69
C ILE A 229 -2.60 7.83 14.70
N VAL A 230 -2.59 7.14 15.84
CA VAL A 230 -3.62 7.32 16.88
C VAL A 230 -3.63 8.75 17.40
N ASN A 231 -2.47 9.36 17.58
CA ASN A 231 -2.36 10.72 18.10
C ASN A 231 -2.65 11.81 17.04
N HIS A 232 -2.43 11.56 15.75
CA HIS A 232 -2.41 12.64 14.76
C HIS A 232 -3.36 12.47 13.57
N LEU A 233 -3.96 11.29 13.35
CA LEU A 233 -4.82 11.09 12.17
C LEU A 233 -6.05 11.99 12.20
N ARG A 234 -6.69 12.15 13.36
CA ARG A 234 -7.84 13.06 13.47
C ARG A 234 -7.42 14.52 13.29
N GLU A 235 -6.29 14.91 13.86
CA GLU A 235 -5.76 16.26 13.74
C GLU A 235 -5.51 16.65 12.26
N VAL A 236 -4.88 15.76 11.48
CA VAL A 236 -4.61 16.04 10.06
C VAL A 236 -5.87 16.03 9.20
N VAL A 237 -6.90 15.28 9.58
CA VAL A 237 -8.21 15.33 8.92
C VAL A 237 -8.91 16.67 9.15
N ASP A 238 -8.83 17.19 10.38
CA ASP A 238 -9.41 18.48 10.77
C ASP A 238 -8.57 19.69 10.29
N SER A 239 -7.27 19.50 10.07
CA SER A 239 -6.31 20.54 9.63
C SER A 239 -5.48 20.04 8.44
N PRO A 240 -6.08 19.85 7.26
CA PRO A 240 -5.46 19.16 6.13
C PRO A 240 -4.26 19.90 5.51
N ASP A 241 -4.15 21.20 5.73
CA ASP A 241 -3.07 22.03 5.22
C ASP A 241 -1.86 22.14 6.18
N ASP A 242 -1.93 21.51 7.37
CA ASP A 242 -0.81 21.48 8.31
C ASP A 242 0.26 20.50 7.85
N LEU A 243 1.36 21.03 7.30
CA LEU A 243 2.47 20.24 6.78
C LEU A 243 3.15 19.40 7.87
N SER A 244 3.22 19.88 9.12
CA SER A 244 3.82 19.12 10.22
C SER A 244 3.00 17.88 10.57
N LEU A 245 1.67 17.99 10.52
CA LEU A 245 0.78 16.83 10.69
C LEU A 245 0.89 15.86 9.50
N ARG A 246 0.97 16.37 8.27
CA ARG A 246 1.20 15.55 7.07
C ARG A 246 2.51 14.77 7.17
N GLU A 247 3.60 15.41 7.61
CA GLU A 247 4.89 14.75 7.83
C GLU A 247 4.79 13.60 8.85
N LYS A 248 4.09 13.82 9.95
CA LYS A 248 3.89 12.77 10.97
C LYS A 248 3.14 11.56 10.41
N ILE A 249 2.08 11.78 9.61
CA ILE A 249 1.32 10.69 9.00
C ILE A 249 2.12 10.02 7.87
N CYS A 250 2.89 10.75 7.06
CA CYS A 250 3.82 10.16 6.10
C CYS A 250 4.86 9.27 6.79
N ARG A 251 5.42 9.74 7.90
CA ARG A 251 6.36 8.95 8.71
C ARG A 251 5.70 7.70 9.29
N ALA A 252 4.46 7.81 9.78
CA ALA A 252 3.72 6.68 10.33
C ALA A 252 3.42 5.63 9.25
N SER A 253 2.96 6.05 8.07
CA SER A 253 2.73 5.17 6.91
C SER A 253 4.01 4.44 6.49
N LEU A 254 5.13 5.13 6.42
CA LEU A 254 6.43 4.53 6.12
C LEU A 254 6.83 3.48 7.15
N LEU A 255 6.70 3.77 8.45
CA LEU A 255 7.00 2.82 9.52
C LEU A 255 6.09 1.60 9.47
N ALA A 256 4.80 1.80 9.21
CA ALA A 256 3.85 0.70 8.99
C ALA A 256 4.28 -0.17 7.78
N GLY A 257 4.67 0.47 6.67
CA GLY A 257 5.21 -0.17 5.48
C GLY A 257 6.44 -1.03 5.78
N LEU A 258 7.40 -0.48 6.50
CA LEU A 258 8.61 -1.20 6.92
C LEU A 258 8.27 -2.40 7.82
N ALA A 259 7.35 -2.24 8.78
CA ALA A 259 6.95 -3.31 9.69
C ALA A 259 6.27 -4.45 8.93
N PHE A 260 5.20 -4.17 8.18
CA PHE A 260 4.46 -5.25 7.51
C PHE A 260 5.21 -5.84 6.31
N SER A 261 6.22 -5.15 5.77
CA SER A 261 7.13 -5.71 4.77
C SER A 261 7.86 -6.97 5.27
N GLN A 262 8.00 -7.13 6.59
CA GLN A 262 8.64 -8.29 7.22
C GLN A 262 7.65 -9.41 7.56
N THR A 263 6.39 -9.06 7.86
CA THR A 263 5.41 -9.99 8.43
C THR A 263 4.28 -10.35 7.48
N ARG A 264 4.06 -9.52 6.45
CA ARG A 264 2.82 -9.47 5.67
C ARG A 264 1.63 -9.04 6.53
N THR A 265 0.46 -8.92 5.91
CA THR A 265 -0.82 -8.64 6.57
C THR A 265 -1.50 -9.90 7.07
N THR A 266 -2.56 -9.78 7.88
CA THR A 266 -3.27 -10.88 8.53
C THR A 266 -4.77 -10.89 8.20
N ALA A 267 -5.62 -11.14 9.18
CA ALA A 267 -7.05 -11.38 9.01
C ALA A 267 -7.84 -10.14 8.54
N CYS A 268 -7.51 -8.95 9.04
CA CYS A 268 -8.26 -7.73 8.67
C CYS A 268 -8.15 -7.45 7.17
N HIS A 269 -6.95 -7.57 6.61
CA HIS A 269 -6.75 -7.44 5.18
C HIS A 269 -7.43 -8.56 4.37
N ALA A 270 -7.43 -9.80 4.87
CA ALA A 270 -8.17 -10.88 4.22
C ALA A 270 -9.67 -10.60 4.12
N ILE A 271 -10.26 -10.06 5.19
CA ILE A 271 -11.67 -9.68 5.25
C ILE A 271 -11.97 -8.46 4.36
N SER A 272 -11.02 -7.53 4.22
CA SER A 272 -11.23 -6.31 3.44
C SER A 272 -11.36 -6.54 1.93
N TYR A 273 -10.73 -7.57 1.38
CA TYR A 273 -10.70 -7.78 -0.07
C TYR A 273 -12.09 -8.00 -0.68
N PRO A 274 -12.94 -8.92 -0.19
CA PRO A 274 -14.30 -9.03 -0.69
C PRO A 274 -15.12 -7.75 -0.46
N LEU A 275 -14.92 -7.04 0.65
CA LEU A 275 -15.60 -5.77 0.93
C LEU A 275 -15.29 -4.71 -0.12
N THR A 276 -14.02 -4.56 -0.49
CA THR A 276 -13.61 -3.62 -1.54
C THR A 276 -14.10 -4.07 -2.91
N MET A 277 -13.97 -5.36 -3.23
CA MET A 277 -14.22 -5.88 -4.58
C MET A 277 -15.70 -5.96 -4.94
N TYR A 278 -16.53 -6.42 -4.02
CA TYR A 278 -17.95 -6.67 -4.29
C TYR A 278 -18.85 -5.50 -3.88
N TYR A 279 -18.43 -4.73 -2.87
CA TYR A 279 -19.25 -3.65 -2.30
C TYR A 279 -18.68 -2.26 -2.54
N GLY A 280 -17.49 -2.16 -3.16
CA GLY A 280 -16.88 -0.87 -3.51
C GLY A 280 -16.44 -0.03 -2.30
N ILE A 281 -16.31 -0.65 -1.12
CA ILE A 281 -15.86 0.06 0.08
C ILE A 281 -14.37 0.42 -0.11
N PRO A 282 -13.98 1.70 0.09
CA PRO A 282 -12.58 2.09 0.03
C PRO A 282 -11.72 1.23 0.96
N HIS A 283 -10.55 0.78 0.47
CA HIS A 283 -9.76 -0.27 1.10
C HIS A 283 -9.45 -0.02 2.58
N GLY A 284 -9.00 1.17 2.94
CA GLY A 284 -8.65 1.48 4.33
C GLY A 284 -9.87 1.40 5.27
N PHE A 285 -11.06 1.79 4.81
CA PHE A 285 -12.29 1.60 5.59
C PHE A 285 -12.67 0.13 5.70
N ALA A 286 -12.52 -0.62 4.61
CA ALA A 286 -12.80 -2.05 4.60
C ALA A 286 -11.91 -2.83 5.58
N VAL A 287 -10.62 -2.46 5.67
CA VAL A 287 -9.69 -3.09 6.64
C VAL A 287 -10.06 -2.71 8.07
N ALA A 288 -10.31 -1.42 8.32
CA ALA A 288 -10.63 -0.92 9.65
C ALA A 288 -11.93 -1.50 10.23
N LEU A 289 -12.88 -1.90 9.37
CA LEU A 289 -14.17 -2.46 9.78
C LEU A 289 -14.04 -3.68 10.71
N SER A 290 -13.05 -4.53 10.47
CA SER A 290 -12.83 -5.74 11.28
C SER A 290 -11.73 -5.58 12.34
N LEU A 291 -11.01 -4.44 12.36
CA LEU A 291 -9.80 -4.28 13.16
C LEU A 291 -10.04 -4.48 14.66
N ALA A 292 -11.06 -3.84 15.21
CA ALA A 292 -11.37 -3.95 16.64
C ALA A 292 -11.79 -5.36 17.04
N GLY A 293 -12.65 -6.01 16.24
CA GLY A 293 -13.11 -7.36 16.52
C GLY A 293 -11.99 -8.40 16.42
N VAL A 294 -11.14 -8.31 15.39
CA VAL A 294 -9.96 -9.19 15.25
C VAL A 294 -8.96 -8.96 16.39
N ALA A 295 -8.78 -7.71 16.82
CA ALA A 295 -7.91 -7.38 17.95
C ALA A 295 -8.37 -8.07 19.25
N GLU A 296 -9.69 -8.09 19.52
CA GLU A 296 -10.20 -8.77 20.72
C GLU A 296 -10.03 -10.29 20.65
N ILE A 297 -10.17 -10.89 19.46
CA ILE A 297 -9.87 -12.33 19.28
C ILE A 297 -8.38 -12.62 19.52
N ASN A 298 -7.51 -11.72 19.09
CA ASN A 298 -6.05 -11.87 19.22
C ASN A 298 -5.52 -11.55 20.62
N ARG A 299 -6.30 -10.90 21.48
CA ARG A 299 -5.88 -10.48 22.82
C ARG A 299 -5.36 -11.66 23.66
N GLY A 300 -4.16 -11.53 24.22
CA GLY A 300 -3.49 -12.59 24.98
C GLY A 300 -2.81 -13.67 24.11
N HIS A 301 -2.80 -13.52 22.78
CA HIS A 301 -2.24 -14.52 21.86
C HIS A 301 -1.00 -14.08 21.09
N PHE A 302 -0.44 -12.92 21.41
CA PHE A 302 0.82 -12.41 20.84
C PHE A 302 1.65 -11.71 21.91
N PRO A 303 2.99 -11.61 21.73
CA PRO A 303 3.85 -10.95 22.69
C PRO A 303 3.54 -9.45 22.86
N ASN A 304 3.67 -8.93 24.07
CA ASN A 304 3.53 -7.49 24.39
C ASN A 304 2.14 -6.91 24.01
N ASP A 305 1.08 -7.71 24.03
CA ASP A 305 -0.26 -7.30 23.66
C ASP A 305 -0.76 -6.10 24.50
N SER A 306 -0.49 -6.11 25.82
CA SER A 306 -0.87 -5.02 26.72
C SER A 306 -0.26 -3.68 26.30
N GLU A 307 0.94 -3.68 25.74
CA GLU A 307 1.61 -2.48 25.24
C GLU A 307 0.84 -1.89 24.05
N LEU A 308 0.49 -2.73 23.06
CA LEU A 308 -0.33 -2.28 21.92
C LEU A 308 -1.67 -1.70 22.36
N PHE A 309 -2.38 -2.43 23.22
CA PHE A 309 -3.72 -2.01 23.67
C PHE A 309 -3.69 -0.75 24.53
N SER A 310 -2.60 -0.49 25.26
CA SER A 310 -2.46 0.73 26.08
C SER A 310 -2.54 2.02 25.29
N ILE A 311 -2.15 2.00 24.00
CA ILE A 311 -2.25 3.18 23.11
C ILE A 311 -3.70 3.65 22.95
N PHE A 312 -4.67 2.75 23.08
CA PHE A 312 -6.09 3.02 22.84
C PHE A 312 -6.91 3.18 24.14
N GLU A 313 -6.29 3.12 25.33
CA GLU A 313 -7.01 3.12 26.61
C GLU A 313 -7.86 4.36 26.84
N GLU A 314 -7.38 5.54 26.47
CA GLU A 314 -8.13 6.79 26.67
C GLU A 314 -9.43 6.87 25.85
N TRP A 315 -9.54 6.08 24.76
CA TRP A 315 -10.77 5.98 23.94
C TRP A 315 -11.64 4.77 24.30
N GLY A 316 -11.29 4.00 25.33
CA GLY A 316 -12.01 2.77 25.67
C GLY A 316 -11.71 1.59 24.73
N GLY A 317 -10.54 1.61 24.05
CA GLY A 317 -10.09 0.58 23.14
C GLY A 317 -10.10 0.99 21.67
N ILE A 318 -9.74 0.05 20.79
CA ILE A 318 -9.63 0.31 19.34
C ILE A 318 -10.97 0.76 18.75
N GLN A 319 -12.10 0.14 19.14
CA GLN A 319 -13.40 0.53 18.62
C GLN A 319 -13.76 1.98 19.01
N GLY A 320 -13.52 2.37 20.26
CA GLY A 320 -13.81 3.74 20.70
C GLY A 320 -12.94 4.77 19.99
N TRP A 321 -11.67 4.43 19.68
CA TRP A 321 -10.81 5.27 18.86
C TRP A 321 -11.30 5.34 17.40
N LEU A 322 -11.73 4.25 16.80
CA LEU A 322 -12.32 4.23 15.45
C LEU A 322 -13.58 5.11 15.40
N ASP A 323 -14.45 5.01 16.38
CA ASP A 323 -15.65 5.85 16.49
C ASP A 323 -15.29 7.34 16.62
N PHE A 324 -14.22 7.66 17.36
CA PHE A 324 -13.70 9.01 17.49
C PHE A 324 -13.12 9.54 16.18
N VAL A 325 -12.25 8.78 15.51
CA VAL A 325 -11.54 9.28 14.33
C VAL A 325 -12.44 9.37 13.10
N CYS A 326 -13.38 8.43 12.94
CA CYS A 326 -14.30 8.40 11.80
C CYS A 326 -15.44 9.39 11.93
N LYS A 327 -15.96 9.63 13.15
CA LYS A 327 -17.09 10.55 13.44
C LYS A 327 -18.15 10.57 12.33
N GLU A 328 -18.26 11.73 11.65
CA GLU A 328 -19.26 12.01 10.63
C GLU A 328 -18.84 11.63 9.21
N ILE A 329 -17.56 11.26 9.00
CA ILE A 329 -17.01 11.01 7.66
C ILE A 329 -17.47 9.66 7.11
N VAL A 330 -17.60 8.65 8.00
CA VAL A 330 -17.96 7.29 7.58
C VAL A 330 -18.90 6.64 8.59
N CYS A 331 -20.09 6.23 8.11
CA CYS A 331 -21.01 5.38 8.84
C CYS A 331 -20.87 3.91 8.38
N LEU A 332 -19.66 3.35 8.41
CA LEU A 332 -19.49 1.92 8.18
C LEU A 332 -19.81 1.17 9.47
N ARG A 333 -20.97 0.51 9.51
CA ARG A 333 -21.33 -0.40 10.59
C ARG A 333 -21.36 -1.82 10.05
N VAL A 334 -20.83 -2.72 10.84
CA VAL A 334 -20.79 -4.15 10.58
C VAL A 334 -22.18 -4.70 10.22
N GLY A 335 -23.25 -4.33 10.83
CA GLY A 335 -24.62 -4.81 10.58
C GLY A 335 -25.30 -4.38 9.27
N SER A 336 -24.55 -3.86 8.27
CA SER A 336 -25.13 -3.37 7.00
C SER A 336 -25.22 -4.44 5.90
N PHE A 337 -24.71 -5.65 6.12
CA PHE A 337 -24.64 -6.72 5.13
C PHE A 337 -25.75 -7.76 5.34
N GLY A 338 -26.30 -8.28 4.24
CA GLY A 338 -27.24 -9.41 4.28
C GLY A 338 -26.54 -10.72 4.68
N VAL A 339 -27.31 -11.71 5.13
CA VAL A 339 -26.76 -13.01 5.55
C VAL A 339 -25.94 -13.70 4.45
N ASP A 340 -26.43 -13.65 3.20
CA ASP A 340 -25.75 -14.24 2.05
C ASP A 340 -24.45 -13.49 1.72
N ASP A 341 -24.41 -12.17 1.91
CA ASP A 341 -23.24 -11.34 1.72
C ASP A 341 -22.15 -11.67 2.75
N ILE A 342 -22.55 -11.82 4.03
CA ILE A 342 -21.65 -12.17 5.13
C ILE A 342 -21.03 -13.56 4.89
N ASP A 343 -21.83 -14.53 4.42
CA ASP A 343 -21.35 -15.88 4.11
C ASP A 343 -20.32 -15.88 2.96
N LEU A 344 -20.59 -15.09 1.92
CA LEU A 344 -19.67 -14.90 0.79
C LEU A 344 -18.36 -14.25 1.24
N ILE A 345 -18.43 -13.13 1.99
CA ILE A 345 -17.26 -12.41 2.52
C ILE A 345 -16.39 -13.36 3.35
N ALA A 346 -17.00 -14.09 4.29
CA ALA A 346 -16.29 -15.01 5.16
C ALA A 346 -15.62 -16.17 4.38
N SER A 347 -16.30 -16.71 3.36
CA SER A 347 -15.76 -17.78 2.52
C SER A 347 -14.52 -17.34 1.73
N ILE A 348 -14.55 -16.14 1.14
CA ILE A 348 -13.44 -15.57 0.38
C ILE A 348 -12.27 -15.23 1.31
N ALA A 349 -12.56 -14.65 2.48
CA ALA A 349 -11.53 -14.25 3.44
C ALA A 349 -10.71 -15.45 3.94
N VAL A 350 -11.37 -16.55 4.33
CA VAL A 350 -10.69 -17.79 4.77
C VAL A 350 -9.83 -18.39 3.65
N GLY A 351 -10.27 -18.31 2.39
CA GLY A 351 -9.52 -18.84 1.24
C GLY A 351 -8.29 -18.02 0.84
N ASN A 352 -8.06 -16.87 1.46
CA ASN A 352 -7.03 -15.93 1.03
C ASN A 352 -5.59 -16.28 1.47
N GLY A 353 -5.39 -17.19 2.44
CA GLY A 353 -4.08 -17.54 3.00
C GLY A 353 -3.46 -16.51 3.95
N ARG A 354 -3.92 -15.25 3.96
CA ARG A 354 -3.42 -14.23 4.90
C ARG A 354 -3.93 -14.43 6.32
N VAL A 355 -5.09 -15.06 6.46
CA VAL A 355 -5.65 -15.46 7.76
C VAL A 355 -4.68 -16.36 8.53
N GLU A 356 -3.84 -17.13 7.82
CA GLU A 356 -2.83 -18.00 8.41
C GLU A 356 -1.69 -17.24 9.11
N ASN A 357 -1.49 -15.96 8.78
CA ASN A 357 -0.50 -15.10 9.42
C ASN A 357 -1.00 -14.55 10.77
N ASN A 358 -2.30 -14.66 11.04
CA ASN A 358 -2.92 -14.18 12.28
C ASN A 358 -2.49 -15.04 13.47
N PRO A 359 -2.27 -14.47 14.68
CA PRO A 359 -1.87 -15.28 15.85
C PRO A 359 -2.91 -16.32 16.23
N VAL A 360 -4.19 -15.99 16.14
CA VAL A 360 -5.30 -16.92 16.31
C VAL A 360 -5.81 -17.38 14.95
N VAL A 361 -5.95 -18.67 14.74
CA VAL A 361 -6.54 -19.20 13.50
C VAL A 361 -8.02 -18.85 13.47
N LEU A 362 -8.44 -18.09 12.44
CA LEU A 362 -9.85 -17.73 12.25
C LEU A 362 -10.52 -18.71 11.28
N PHE A 363 -11.66 -19.22 11.71
CA PHE A 363 -12.54 -20.01 10.88
C PHE A 363 -13.64 -19.14 10.26
N LYS A 364 -14.35 -19.68 9.28
CA LYS A 364 -15.47 -18.98 8.63
C LYS A 364 -16.50 -18.48 9.65
N SER A 365 -16.81 -19.27 10.67
CA SER A 365 -17.74 -18.91 11.76
C SER A 365 -17.30 -17.67 12.53
N ASP A 366 -16.00 -17.50 12.77
CA ASP A 366 -15.47 -16.38 13.52
C ASP A 366 -15.61 -15.09 12.70
N ILE A 367 -15.32 -15.17 11.38
CA ILE A 367 -15.48 -14.03 10.47
C ILE A 367 -16.97 -13.63 10.33
N ILE A 368 -17.87 -14.62 10.28
CA ILE A 368 -19.31 -14.35 10.30
C ILE A 368 -19.71 -13.56 11.56
N GLN A 369 -19.22 -13.99 12.74
CA GLN A 369 -19.49 -13.30 13.99
C GLN A 369 -18.93 -11.87 14.04
N LEU A 370 -17.79 -11.61 13.38
CA LEU A 370 -17.20 -10.28 13.27
C LEU A 370 -18.02 -9.34 12.38
N LEU A 371 -18.85 -9.87 11.48
CA LEU A 371 -19.61 -9.09 10.50
C LEU A 371 -21.11 -8.93 10.84
N ILE A 372 -21.60 -9.60 11.86
CA ILE A 372 -22.97 -9.44 12.40
C ILE A 372 -22.98 -8.32 13.44
#